data_c727cc2361ea7f4a43412eb14e000460
#
_entry.id   c727cc2361ea7f4a43412eb14e000460
#
_cell.length_a   1.000
_cell.length_b   1.000
_cell.length_c   1.000
_cell.angle_alpha   90.00
_cell.angle_beta   90.00
_cell.angle_gamma   90.00
#
_symmetry.space_group_name_H-M   'P 1'
#
loop_
_entity.id
_entity.type
_entity.pdbx_description
1 polymer ?
#
loop_
_entity_poly.entity_id
_entity_poly.type
_entity_poly.pdbx_seq_one_letter_code
_entity_poly.pdbx_strand_id
1 'polypeptide(L)'
;MKKLFFTLAMMLVGSTAAWADDPYLIIEPFTIEPGKTTTVRVRFHCDDEDKVNFTYTETDEETEEEISTTLTGSRFTAFQCSLTLPEGLTFVGNDDIYTTSSTEFKKALQFSIGSHLIESNAEGKQQLNIVLYSTANKPIYPIYPDDNITTARNFLFSIKVKASDNLKYGNYDMSIFKIIIAPAADKDGNIPQGGEGSVNQDNMDIKASYPLTLDEGKAFPTWDGTLTNVDVNMTRTIKEGYNTVCFPFAMTGEEVAKTFGAGSQAYSYSEAAGQISFAKADGIEANVPVLLNATSPASTFTLADKTVEAPSDLVVSGDTYDFVGNYTPALTIAAGNYVLSNGSVVKSLGGSTLNGMRAFFAKKGAEAKSLSMDIEGEATGIQFVNGEVETVGDIYTVGGQLVRRNSTVKGLPEGIYMINGNKVVVRK
;
A
#
# COMPACT_ATOMS: atom_id res chain seq x y z
N MET A 1 -19.48 -11.39 -16.07
CA MET A 1 -18.89 -10.44 -15.11
C MET A 1 -17.45 -10.87 -14.87
N LYS A 2 -16.50 -10.19 -15.49
CA LYS A 2 -15.06 -10.49 -15.35
C LYS A 2 -14.56 -9.84 -14.06
N LYS A 3 -14.14 -10.65 -13.11
CA LYS A 3 -13.45 -10.16 -11.89
C LYS A 3 -12.06 -9.72 -12.31
N LEU A 4 -11.82 -8.42 -12.24
CA LEU A 4 -10.52 -7.82 -12.43
C LEU A 4 -9.73 -8.03 -11.13
N PHE A 5 -8.78 -8.96 -11.14
CA PHE A 5 -7.79 -9.07 -10.08
C PHE A 5 -6.73 -7.98 -10.31
N PHE A 6 -6.76 -6.94 -9.50
CA PHE A 6 -5.65 -6.00 -9.39
C PHE A 6 -4.57 -6.66 -8.54
N THR A 7 -3.57 -7.21 -9.19
CA THR A 7 -2.30 -7.55 -8.53
C THR A 7 -1.49 -6.26 -8.47
N LEU A 8 -1.51 -5.60 -7.32
CA LEU A 8 -0.66 -4.45 -7.05
C LEU A 8 0.77 -4.99 -6.84
N ALA A 9 1.63 -4.78 -7.82
CA ALA A 9 3.05 -5.05 -7.68
C ALA A 9 3.63 -4.01 -6.70
N MET A 10 3.86 -4.39 -5.45
CA MET A 10 4.69 -3.63 -4.53
C MET A 10 6.12 -3.65 -5.06
N MET A 11 6.63 -2.50 -5.50
CA MET A 11 8.07 -2.31 -5.65
C MET A 11 8.69 -2.31 -4.24
N LEU A 12 9.30 -3.43 -3.90
CA LEU A 12 10.19 -3.51 -2.75
C LEU A 12 11.41 -2.62 -3.07
N VAL A 13 11.53 -1.48 -2.40
CA VAL A 13 12.83 -0.84 -2.25
C VAL A 13 13.54 -1.63 -1.15
N GLY A 14 14.06 -2.81 -1.52
CA GLY A 14 14.97 -3.55 -0.69
C GLY A 14 16.28 -2.80 -0.60
N SER A 15 16.74 -2.53 0.61
CA SER A 15 18.12 -2.22 0.86
C SER A 15 18.98 -3.30 0.17
N THR A 16 19.78 -2.90 -0.82
CA THR A 16 20.78 -3.75 -1.43
C THR A 16 21.89 -3.99 -0.40
N ALA A 17 21.67 -4.92 0.53
CA ALA A 17 22.80 -5.64 1.10
C ALA A 17 23.32 -6.49 -0.05
N ALA A 18 24.55 -6.27 -0.48
CA ALA A 18 25.26 -7.15 -1.38
C ALA A 18 25.39 -8.49 -0.64
N TRP A 19 24.51 -9.43 -0.95
CA TRP A 19 24.65 -10.82 -0.56
C TRP A 19 25.68 -11.43 -1.50
N ALA A 20 26.76 -11.91 -0.95
CA ALA A 20 27.73 -12.69 -1.69
C ALA A 20 27.06 -14.01 -2.13
N ASP A 21 27.23 -14.39 -3.34
CA ASP A 21 27.21 -15.65 -4.11
C ASP A 21 26.67 -16.96 -3.46
N ASP A 22 25.93 -16.92 -2.36
CA ASP A 22 25.39 -18.10 -1.67
C ASP A 22 23.92 -18.35 -2.05
N PRO A 23 23.51 -19.63 -2.21
CA PRO A 23 22.12 -19.96 -2.47
C PRO A 23 21.22 -19.53 -1.32
N TYR A 24 20.04 -18.98 -1.63
CA TYR A 24 19.13 -18.44 -0.65
C TYR A 24 17.65 -18.73 -0.96
N LEU A 25 16.83 -18.58 0.06
CA LEU A 25 15.37 -18.69 -0.07
C LEU A 25 14.76 -17.35 -0.42
N ILE A 26 13.73 -17.40 -1.24
CA ILE A 26 12.89 -16.25 -1.55
C ILE A 26 11.46 -16.56 -1.11
N ILE A 27 10.92 -15.70 -0.26
CA ILE A 27 9.53 -15.75 0.17
C ILE A 27 8.93 -14.38 0.00
N GLU A 28 7.88 -14.29 -0.81
CA GLU A 28 7.24 -13.01 -1.10
C GLU A 28 6.35 -12.57 0.05
N PRO A 29 6.32 -11.27 0.39
CA PRO A 29 5.29 -10.71 1.24
C PRO A 29 3.90 -11.02 0.70
N PHE A 30 2.95 -11.30 1.57
CA PHE A 30 1.59 -11.63 1.15
C PHE A 30 0.54 -10.94 2.01
N THR A 31 -0.65 -10.79 1.44
CA THR A 31 -1.81 -10.27 2.16
C THR A 31 -2.72 -11.42 2.59
N ILE A 32 -3.34 -11.26 3.75
CA ILE A 32 -4.28 -12.24 4.28
C ILE A 32 -5.46 -11.52 4.94
N GLU A 33 -6.67 -12.03 4.71
CA GLU A 33 -7.91 -11.48 5.28
C GLU A 33 -8.44 -12.38 6.41
N PRO A 34 -9.19 -11.83 7.38
CA PRO A 34 -9.80 -12.61 8.46
C PRO A 34 -10.54 -13.85 7.95
N GLY A 35 -10.32 -14.99 8.58
CA GLY A 35 -10.93 -16.27 8.25
C GLY A 35 -10.47 -16.90 6.93
N LYS A 36 -9.60 -16.24 6.17
CA LYS A 36 -9.12 -16.76 4.88
C LYS A 36 -7.85 -17.58 5.04
N THR A 37 -7.63 -18.44 4.05
CA THR A 37 -6.42 -19.23 3.90
C THR A 37 -5.65 -18.73 2.70
N THR A 38 -4.35 -18.50 2.88
CA THR A 38 -3.42 -18.08 1.83
C THR A 38 -2.34 -19.15 1.66
N THR A 39 -1.93 -19.37 0.43
CA THR A 39 -0.80 -20.24 0.09
C THR A 39 0.46 -19.40 -0.04
N VAL A 40 1.44 -19.66 0.82
CA VAL A 40 2.74 -19.00 0.81
C VAL A 40 3.72 -19.92 0.09
N ARG A 41 4.42 -19.40 -0.92
CA ARG A 41 5.37 -20.15 -1.74
C ARG A 41 6.78 -19.82 -1.31
N VAL A 42 7.57 -20.88 -1.09
CA VAL A 42 9.00 -20.77 -0.79
C VAL A 42 9.78 -21.16 -2.03
N ARG A 43 10.64 -20.28 -2.47
CA ARG A 43 11.48 -20.42 -3.66
C ARG A 43 12.93 -20.54 -3.24
N PHE A 44 13.73 -21.07 -4.13
CA PHE A 44 15.16 -21.27 -3.93
C PHE A 44 15.94 -20.61 -5.07
N HIS A 45 16.84 -19.74 -4.73
CA HIS A 45 17.78 -19.13 -5.66
C HIS A 45 19.16 -19.73 -5.47
N CYS A 46 19.88 -19.97 -6.58
CA CYS A 46 21.31 -20.25 -6.56
C CYS A 46 21.96 -19.63 -7.79
N ASP A 47 23.22 -19.21 -7.62
CA ASP A 47 24.00 -18.61 -8.67
C ASP A 47 24.47 -19.61 -9.74
N ASP A 48 25.00 -19.11 -10.86
CA ASP A 48 25.41 -19.95 -11.99
C ASP A 48 26.50 -20.94 -11.62
N GLU A 49 27.35 -20.60 -10.67
CA GLU A 49 28.44 -21.45 -10.18
C GLU A 49 27.94 -22.69 -9.42
N ASP A 50 26.74 -22.57 -8.85
CA ASP A 50 26.09 -23.62 -8.09
C ASP A 50 25.10 -24.44 -8.92
N LYS A 51 24.97 -24.12 -10.21
CA LYS A 51 24.13 -24.87 -11.15
C LYS A 51 24.89 -26.06 -11.74
N VAL A 52 24.22 -27.18 -11.78
CA VAL A 52 24.73 -28.41 -12.39
C VAL A 52 23.69 -29.00 -13.33
N ASN A 53 24.18 -29.52 -14.47
CA ASN A 53 23.35 -30.27 -15.39
C ASN A 53 23.30 -31.73 -14.97
N PHE A 54 22.13 -32.31 -14.93
CA PHE A 54 21.94 -33.73 -14.72
C PHE A 54 20.89 -34.27 -15.66
N THR A 55 21.09 -35.52 -16.07
CA THR A 55 20.20 -36.23 -16.99
C THR A 55 19.45 -37.30 -16.21
N TYR A 56 18.15 -37.36 -16.38
CA TYR A 56 17.35 -38.48 -15.95
C TYR A 56 16.67 -39.13 -17.14
N THR A 57 16.45 -40.44 -17.04
CA THR A 57 15.83 -41.22 -18.09
C THR A 57 14.50 -41.75 -17.56
N GLU A 58 13.44 -41.55 -18.34
CA GLU A 58 12.11 -42.11 -18.09
C GLU A 58 11.80 -43.08 -19.22
N THR A 59 11.09 -44.15 -18.92
CA THR A 59 10.55 -45.05 -19.95
C THR A 59 9.15 -44.57 -20.24
N ASP A 60 8.85 -44.30 -21.49
CA ASP A 60 7.49 -43.98 -21.94
C ASP A 60 6.63 -45.25 -21.79
N GLU A 61 5.57 -45.16 -21.03
CA GLU A 61 4.70 -46.33 -20.71
C GLU A 61 3.92 -46.87 -21.95
N GLU A 62 3.78 -46.05 -23.01
CA GLU A 62 3.05 -46.43 -24.23
C GLU A 62 3.99 -46.98 -25.32
N THR A 63 5.19 -46.43 -25.42
CA THR A 63 6.15 -46.80 -26.49
C THR A 63 7.29 -47.68 -26.01
N GLU A 64 7.45 -47.87 -24.71
CA GLU A 64 8.60 -48.55 -24.08
C GLU A 64 9.96 -47.93 -24.45
N GLU A 65 9.95 -46.69 -24.98
CA GLU A 65 11.18 -45.98 -25.33
C GLU A 65 11.75 -45.23 -24.11
N GLU A 66 13.07 -45.22 -23.98
CA GLU A 66 13.77 -44.43 -22.98
C GLU A 66 13.91 -42.96 -23.45
N ILE A 67 13.26 -42.05 -22.71
CA ILE A 67 13.39 -40.62 -22.95
C ILE A 67 14.39 -40.06 -21.92
N SER A 68 15.47 -39.49 -22.44
CA SER A 68 16.45 -38.82 -21.59
C SER A 68 16.26 -37.32 -21.61
N THR A 69 16.02 -36.74 -20.41
CA THR A 69 15.84 -35.29 -20.21
C THR A 69 17.00 -34.74 -19.40
N THR A 70 17.66 -33.71 -19.90
CA THR A 70 18.68 -32.98 -19.14
C THR A 70 18.07 -31.74 -18.53
N LEU A 71 18.22 -31.63 -17.21
CA LEU A 71 17.77 -30.50 -16.41
C LEU A 71 18.97 -29.77 -15.81
N THR A 72 18.81 -28.48 -15.61
CA THR A 72 19.75 -27.69 -14.81
C THR A 72 19.19 -27.59 -13.40
N GLY A 73 19.94 -28.08 -12.43
CA GLY A 73 19.59 -28.04 -11.01
C GLY A 73 20.70 -27.40 -10.17
N SER A 74 20.51 -27.29 -8.86
CA SER A 74 21.55 -26.84 -7.96
C SER A 74 22.42 -28.01 -7.51
N ARG A 75 23.62 -27.71 -7.00
CA ARG A 75 24.47 -28.74 -6.36
C ARG A 75 23.98 -29.22 -4.98
N PHE A 76 22.85 -28.72 -4.50
CA PHE A 76 22.28 -29.01 -3.18
C PHE A 76 21.20 -30.09 -3.29
N THR A 77 21.14 -30.99 -2.33
CA THR A 77 20.23 -32.14 -2.32
C THR A 77 19.26 -32.14 -1.16
N ALA A 78 19.49 -31.31 -0.17
CA ALA A 78 18.61 -31.21 0.97
C ALA A 78 18.50 -29.78 1.49
N PHE A 79 17.39 -29.52 2.12
CA PHE A 79 17.05 -28.27 2.73
C PHE A 79 16.26 -28.52 4.01
N GLN A 80 16.53 -27.76 5.06
CA GLN A 80 15.64 -27.72 6.24
C GLN A 80 15.47 -26.29 6.74
N CYS A 81 14.35 -26.03 7.35
CA CYS A 81 14.10 -24.78 8.07
C CYS A 81 13.07 -24.97 9.18
N SER A 82 12.97 -23.96 10.01
CA SER A 82 11.88 -23.79 10.97
C SER A 82 11.15 -22.49 10.67
N LEU A 83 9.82 -22.51 10.69
CA LEU A 83 8.97 -21.31 10.52
C LEU A 83 8.13 -21.12 11.78
N THR A 84 8.01 -19.87 12.24
CA THR A 84 7.04 -19.50 13.28
C THR A 84 6.00 -18.57 12.75
N LEU A 85 4.78 -18.70 13.26
CA LEU A 85 3.66 -17.83 12.93
C LEU A 85 3.35 -16.90 14.10
N PRO A 86 3.05 -15.63 13.83
CA PRO A 86 2.56 -14.71 14.84
C PRO A 86 1.15 -15.09 15.32
N GLU A 87 0.74 -14.49 16.42
CA GLU A 87 -0.63 -14.62 16.91
C GLU A 87 -1.66 -14.23 15.84
N GLY A 88 -2.73 -14.99 15.73
CA GLY A 88 -3.78 -14.78 14.74
C GLY A 88 -3.57 -15.50 13.41
N LEU A 89 -2.40 -16.07 13.15
CA LEU A 89 -2.12 -16.91 11.98
C LEU A 89 -1.83 -18.35 12.42
N THR A 90 -2.32 -19.33 11.65
CA THR A 90 -2.11 -20.76 11.94
C THR A 90 -1.77 -21.54 10.68
N PHE A 91 -0.96 -22.58 10.81
CA PHE A 91 -0.79 -23.59 9.75
C PHE A 91 -2.07 -24.42 9.61
N VAL A 92 -2.47 -24.70 8.37
CA VAL A 92 -3.71 -25.42 8.08
C VAL A 92 -3.45 -26.91 7.98
N GLY A 93 -4.00 -27.69 8.93
CA GLY A 93 -4.08 -29.15 8.89
C GLY A 93 -2.77 -29.91 8.61
N ASN A 94 -2.67 -31.18 8.98
CA ASN A 94 -1.44 -31.94 8.77
C ASN A 94 -1.19 -32.33 7.31
N ASP A 95 -2.25 -32.59 6.53
CA ASP A 95 -2.13 -33.01 5.12
C ASP A 95 -1.97 -31.84 4.16
N ASP A 96 -2.36 -30.65 4.60
CA ASP A 96 -2.40 -29.43 3.79
C ASP A 96 -1.36 -28.37 4.17
N ILE A 97 -0.49 -28.67 5.14
CA ILE A 97 0.49 -27.70 5.66
C ILE A 97 1.47 -27.26 4.56
N TYR A 98 1.84 -28.17 3.67
CA TYR A 98 2.74 -27.88 2.57
C TYR A 98 2.41 -28.70 1.32
N THR A 99 2.83 -28.17 0.17
CA THR A 99 2.80 -28.91 -1.10
C THR A 99 4.12 -28.70 -1.82
N THR A 100 4.54 -29.69 -2.59
CA THR A 100 5.71 -29.54 -3.48
C THR A 100 5.30 -28.94 -4.81
N SER A 101 6.26 -28.40 -5.57
CA SER A 101 6.05 -27.63 -6.76
C SER A 101 5.41 -28.40 -7.93
N SER A 102 5.71 -29.67 -8.10
CA SER A 102 5.06 -30.50 -9.12
C SER A 102 5.15 -31.98 -8.82
N THR A 103 4.19 -32.75 -9.35
CA THR A 103 4.18 -34.21 -9.25
C THR A 103 5.31 -34.84 -10.08
N GLU A 104 5.61 -34.23 -11.23
CA GLU A 104 6.72 -34.64 -12.12
C GLU A 104 8.06 -34.46 -11.46
N PHE A 105 8.25 -33.33 -10.76
CA PHE A 105 9.45 -33.06 -10.00
C PHE A 105 9.71 -34.11 -8.91
N LYS A 106 8.69 -34.51 -8.15
CA LYS A 106 8.82 -35.57 -7.15
C LYS A 106 9.24 -36.92 -7.74
N LYS A 107 8.62 -37.30 -8.87
CA LYS A 107 8.90 -38.59 -9.52
C LYS A 107 10.34 -38.62 -10.07
N ALA A 108 10.72 -37.57 -10.81
CA ALA A 108 12.01 -37.52 -11.50
C ALA A 108 13.22 -37.44 -10.54
N LEU A 109 13.07 -36.69 -9.43
CA LEU A 109 14.18 -36.39 -8.52
C LEU A 109 14.12 -37.12 -7.21
N GLN A 110 13.08 -37.91 -6.98
CA GLN A 110 12.86 -38.69 -5.76
C GLN A 110 12.99 -37.85 -4.49
N PHE A 111 12.38 -36.64 -4.53
CA PHE A 111 12.33 -35.79 -3.36
C PHE A 111 11.27 -36.23 -2.37
N SER A 112 11.64 -36.14 -1.11
CA SER A 112 10.71 -36.31 0.01
C SER A 112 10.68 -35.03 0.83
N ILE A 113 9.50 -34.70 1.33
CA ILE A 113 9.32 -33.59 2.26
C ILE A 113 8.73 -34.12 3.55
N GLY A 114 9.37 -33.82 4.66
CA GLY A 114 8.90 -34.07 6.00
C GLY A 114 8.55 -32.78 6.72
N SER A 115 7.52 -32.80 7.51
CA SER A 115 7.17 -31.68 8.37
C SER A 115 6.78 -32.13 9.77
N HIS A 116 7.05 -31.27 10.74
CA HIS A 116 6.65 -31.46 12.12
C HIS A 116 6.11 -30.15 12.69
N LEU A 117 4.84 -30.16 13.08
CA LEU A 117 4.17 -29.04 13.68
C LEU A 117 4.30 -29.11 15.21
N ILE A 118 4.81 -28.03 15.79
CA ILE A 118 4.83 -27.77 17.23
C ILE A 118 3.76 -26.72 17.49
N GLU A 119 2.69 -27.07 18.20
CA GLU A 119 1.56 -26.18 18.45
C GLU A 119 1.92 -24.97 19.31
N SER A 120 2.89 -25.12 20.21
CA SER A 120 3.41 -24.03 21.03
C SER A 120 4.89 -24.27 21.32
N ASN A 121 5.74 -23.41 20.77
CA ASN A 121 7.18 -23.40 21.06
C ASN A 121 7.48 -22.68 22.39
N ALA A 122 8.74 -22.45 22.69
CA ALA A 122 9.17 -21.77 23.94
C ALA A 122 8.67 -20.31 24.03
N GLU A 123 8.28 -19.70 22.90
CA GLU A 123 7.73 -18.34 22.82
C GLU A 123 6.19 -18.34 22.78
N GLY A 124 5.55 -19.50 22.88
CA GLY A 124 4.10 -19.65 22.78
C GLY A 124 3.54 -19.56 21.35
N LYS A 125 4.40 -19.60 20.32
CA LYS A 125 4.02 -19.51 18.91
C LYS A 125 3.95 -20.89 18.27
N GLN A 126 3.10 -21.05 17.25
CA GLN A 126 3.17 -22.22 16.39
C GLN A 126 4.48 -22.23 15.61
N GLN A 127 5.10 -23.40 15.53
CA GLN A 127 6.34 -23.61 14.77
C GLN A 127 6.20 -24.81 13.85
N LEU A 128 6.52 -24.65 12.60
CA LEU A 128 6.60 -25.72 11.61
C LEU A 128 8.06 -25.97 11.25
N ASN A 129 8.53 -27.19 11.50
CA ASN A 129 9.83 -27.65 11.02
C ASN A 129 9.65 -28.39 9.71
N ILE A 130 10.44 -28.05 8.69
CA ILE A 130 10.37 -28.64 7.37
C ILE A 130 11.75 -29.17 7.00
N VAL A 131 11.77 -30.38 6.41
CA VAL A 131 12.94 -30.98 5.80
C VAL A 131 12.54 -31.44 4.39
N LEU A 132 13.27 -30.97 3.38
CA LEU A 132 13.18 -31.43 2.01
C LEU A 132 14.51 -32.10 1.64
N TYR A 133 14.47 -33.33 1.11
CA TYR A 133 15.68 -34.06 0.75
C TYR A 133 15.43 -35.00 -0.42
N SER A 134 16.47 -35.24 -1.21
CA SER A 134 16.45 -36.25 -2.26
C SER A 134 16.92 -37.60 -1.71
N THR A 135 16.11 -38.64 -1.88
CA THR A 135 16.46 -40.00 -1.52
C THR A 135 17.44 -40.67 -2.50
N ALA A 136 17.64 -40.07 -3.68
CA ALA A 136 18.52 -40.53 -4.73
C ALA A 136 19.75 -39.61 -4.95
N ASN A 137 20.04 -38.74 -3.97
CA ASN A 137 21.11 -37.74 -4.08
C ASN A 137 21.01 -36.87 -5.35
N LYS A 138 19.80 -36.52 -5.74
CA LYS A 138 19.53 -35.62 -6.87
C LYS A 138 19.51 -34.17 -6.41
N PRO A 139 19.96 -33.23 -7.26
CA PRO A 139 19.99 -31.82 -6.90
C PRO A 139 18.61 -31.22 -6.71
N ILE A 140 18.52 -30.19 -5.88
CA ILE A 140 17.30 -29.39 -5.70
C ILE A 140 16.97 -28.70 -7.02
N TYR A 141 15.72 -28.83 -7.43
CA TYR A 141 15.12 -28.20 -8.59
C TYR A 141 13.69 -27.78 -8.24
N PRO A 142 13.11 -26.74 -8.77
CA PRO A 142 13.61 -25.83 -9.81
C PRO A 142 14.56 -24.76 -9.27
N ILE A 143 15.48 -24.36 -10.13
CA ILE A 143 16.32 -23.19 -9.94
C ILE A 143 15.70 -22.06 -10.78
N TYR A 144 15.85 -20.84 -10.32
CA TYR A 144 15.54 -19.66 -11.11
C TYR A 144 16.74 -19.28 -11.97
N PRO A 145 16.67 -19.45 -13.30
CA PRO A 145 17.69 -18.88 -14.17
C PRO A 145 17.56 -17.37 -14.28
N ASP A 146 16.35 -16.83 -14.08
CA ASP A 146 16.07 -15.41 -14.18
C ASP A 146 15.15 -15.01 -13.01
N ASP A 147 15.31 -13.81 -12.47
CA ASP A 147 14.49 -13.21 -11.42
C ASP A 147 12.99 -13.06 -11.79
N ASN A 148 12.55 -13.82 -12.80
CA ASN A 148 11.20 -13.76 -13.30
C ASN A 148 10.24 -14.59 -12.43
N ILE A 149 9.79 -13.95 -11.38
CA ILE A 149 8.93 -14.40 -10.29
C ILE A 149 7.52 -14.85 -10.79
N THR A 150 7.18 -14.64 -12.05
CA THR A 150 5.79 -14.69 -12.52
C THR A 150 5.25 -16.06 -12.90
N THR A 151 6.08 -17.10 -13.03
CA THR A 151 5.58 -18.42 -13.39
C THR A 151 5.17 -19.23 -12.16
N ALA A 152 3.88 -19.57 -12.10
CA ALA A 152 3.24 -20.29 -10.97
C ALA A 152 3.82 -21.69 -10.66
N ARG A 153 4.81 -22.15 -11.40
CA ARG A 153 5.41 -23.49 -11.30
C ARG A 153 6.74 -23.57 -10.57
N ASN A 154 7.35 -22.44 -10.27
CA ASN A 154 8.71 -22.38 -9.78
C ASN A 154 8.78 -22.09 -8.26
N PHE A 155 8.42 -23.04 -7.43
CA PHE A 155 8.60 -22.94 -5.97
C PHE A 155 9.10 -24.28 -5.41
N LEU A 156 9.91 -24.20 -4.36
CA LEU A 156 10.47 -25.37 -3.70
C LEU A 156 9.40 -26.17 -2.96
N PHE A 157 8.60 -25.46 -2.18
CA PHE A 157 7.40 -25.98 -1.53
C PHE A 157 6.43 -24.83 -1.24
N SER A 158 5.23 -25.16 -0.83
CA SER A 158 4.28 -24.16 -0.33
C SER A 158 3.70 -24.60 1.01
N ILE A 159 3.31 -23.61 1.79
CA ILE A 159 2.57 -23.77 3.03
C ILE A 159 1.24 -23.06 2.94
N LYS A 160 0.23 -23.55 3.65
CA LYS A 160 -1.05 -22.86 3.78
C LYS A 160 -1.14 -22.25 5.17
N VAL A 161 -1.42 -20.97 5.20
CA VAL A 161 -1.60 -20.16 6.40
C VAL A 161 -3.04 -19.69 6.46
N LYS A 162 -3.71 -19.93 7.57
CA LYS A 162 -5.07 -19.45 7.83
C LYS A 162 -5.05 -18.32 8.85
N ALA A 163 -5.76 -17.24 8.56
CA ALA A 163 -6.03 -16.18 9.51
C ALA A 163 -7.19 -16.52 10.43
N SER A 164 -7.14 -16.05 11.67
CA SER A 164 -8.28 -16.10 12.57
C SER A 164 -9.42 -15.24 12.03
N ASP A 165 -10.66 -15.56 12.43
CA ASP A 165 -11.84 -14.78 12.01
C ASP A 165 -11.82 -13.36 12.59
N ASN A 166 -11.06 -13.12 13.64
CA ASN A 166 -10.93 -11.85 14.35
C ASN A 166 -9.57 -11.17 14.08
N LEU A 167 -8.88 -11.53 12.99
CA LEU A 167 -7.62 -10.91 12.64
C LEU A 167 -7.82 -9.39 12.49
N LYS A 168 -7.00 -8.61 13.16
CA LYS A 168 -7.03 -7.14 13.08
C LYS A 168 -6.22 -6.64 11.90
N TYR A 169 -6.45 -5.41 11.48
CA TYR A 169 -5.55 -4.74 10.54
C TYR A 169 -4.14 -4.67 11.13
N GLY A 170 -3.14 -4.96 10.33
CA GLY A 170 -1.74 -4.93 10.79
C GLY A 170 -0.80 -5.77 9.94
N ASN A 171 0.47 -5.69 10.27
CA ASN A 171 1.51 -6.54 9.73
C ASN A 171 1.81 -7.66 10.71
N TYR A 172 1.95 -8.86 10.18
CA TYR A 172 2.13 -10.11 10.89
C TYR A 172 3.39 -10.78 10.37
N ASP A 173 4.52 -10.49 10.98
CA ASP A 173 5.79 -11.03 10.53
C ASP A 173 5.91 -12.51 10.93
N MET A 174 6.11 -13.35 9.93
CA MET A 174 6.51 -14.74 10.12
C MET A 174 8.02 -14.79 10.14
N SER A 175 8.59 -15.64 10.98
CA SER A 175 10.04 -15.84 10.99
C SER A 175 10.40 -17.21 10.44
N ILE A 176 11.35 -17.25 9.50
CA ILE A 176 12.01 -18.47 9.06
C ILE A 176 13.44 -18.48 9.61
N PHE A 177 13.85 -19.56 10.20
CA PHE A 177 15.13 -19.68 10.89
C PHE A 177 15.66 -21.12 10.84
N LYS A 178 16.89 -21.35 11.30
CA LYS A 178 17.60 -22.63 11.18
C LYS A 178 17.58 -23.15 9.75
N ILE A 179 17.89 -22.27 8.81
CA ILE A 179 17.94 -22.60 7.40
C ILE A 179 19.25 -23.31 7.13
N ILE A 180 19.16 -24.56 6.72
CA ILE A 180 20.32 -25.41 6.42
C ILE A 180 20.12 -26.00 5.01
N ILE A 181 21.13 -25.85 4.16
CA ILE A 181 21.13 -26.36 2.80
C ILE A 181 22.32 -27.30 2.68
N ALA A 182 22.09 -28.56 2.33
CA ALA A 182 23.14 -29.55 2.21
C ALA A 182 23.57 -29.74 0.76
N PRO A 183 24.88 -29.71 0.45
CA PRO A 183 25.41 -29.93 -0.90
C PRO A 183 25.21 -31.38 -1.35
N ALA A 184 25.15 -31.57 -2.67
CA ALA A 184 25.20 -32.89 -3.27
C ALA A 184 26.61 -33.45 -3.17
N ALA A 185 26.73 -34.76 -2.99
CA ALA A 185 27.98 -35.44 -3.21
C ALA A 185 28.31 -35.44 -4.73
N ASP A 186 29.60 -35.35 -5.07
CA ASP A 186 30.05 -35.51 -6.45
C ASP A 186 29.84 -36.97 -6.94
N LYS A 187 30.19 -37.22 -8.21
CA LYS A 187 30.07 -38.55 -8.83
C LYS A 187 30.88 -39.63 -8.09
N ASP A 188 31.89 -39.25 -7.32
CA ASP A 188 32.79 -40.14 -6.58
C ASP A 188 32.38 -40.27 -5.09
N GLY A 189 31.26 -39.59 -4.72
CA GLY A 189 30.72 -39.62 -3.36
C GLY A 189 31.37 -38.63 -2.38
N ASN A 190 32.22 -37.70 -2.90
CA ASN A 190 32.86 -36.71 -2.06
C ASN A 190 31.93 -35.50 -1.90
N ILE A 191 31.80 -35.03 -0.69
CA ILE A 191 31.13 -33.76 -0.40
C ILE A 191 32.19 -32.64 -0.63
N PRO A 192 31.89 -31.56 -1.36
CA PRO A 192 32.83 -30.47 -1.59
C PRO A 192 33.48 -29.99 -0.27
N GLN A 193 34.83 -29.95 -0.28
CA GLN A 193 35.57 -29.44 0.88
C GLN A 193 35.33 -27.92 1.03
N GLY A 194 34.95 -27.50 2.19
CA GLY A 194 34.69 -26.11 2.53
C GLY A 194 33.36 -25.88 3.16
N GLY A 195 32.50 -26.85 3.03
CA GLY A 195 31.31 -26.87 3.83
C GLY A 195 31.31 -28.11 4.68
N GLU A 196 31.46 -28.03 5.98
CA GLU A 196 30.67 -28.90 6.81
C GLU A 196 29.22 -28.60 6.41
N GLY A 197 28.88 -28.98 5.20
CA GLY A 197 27.57 -29.26 4.66
C GLY A 197 26.46 -28.23 4.78
N SER A 198 26.65 -27.06 5.32
CA SER A 198 25.52 -26.15 5.50
C SER A 198 25.87 -24.72 5.12
N VAL A 199 25.17 -24.20 4.15
CA VAL A 199 25.02 -22.74 4.02
C VAL A 199 24.03 -22.33 5.09
N ASN A 200 24.48 -21.56 6.06
CA ASN A 200 23.59 -20.93 7.04
C ASN A 200 23.11 -19.62 6.43
N GLN A 201 21.88 -19.59 5.98
CA GLN A 201 21.22 -18.34 5.72
C GLN A 201 20.76 -17.77 7.08
N ASP A 202 20.95 -16.46 7.26
CA ASP A 202 20.44 -15.75 8.41
C ASP A 202 18.90 -15.85 8.49
N ASN A 203 18.35 -15.68 9.69
CA ASN A 203 16.92 -15.64 9.88
C ASN A 203 16.28 -14.59 8.95
N MET A 204 15.16 -14.95 8.38
CA MET A 204 14.37 -14.05 7.52
C MET A 204 13.02 -13.80 8.17
N ASP A 205 12.59 -12.54 8.13
CA ASP A 205 11.22 -12.19 8.45
C ASP A 205 10.41 -12.06 7.15
N ILE A 206 9.25 -12.69 7.15
CA ILE A 206 8.32 -12.70 6.01
C ILE A 206 7.13 -11.87 6.40
N LYS A 207 6.91 -10.78 5.71
CA LYS A 207 5.79 -9.89 5.98
C LYS A 207 4.49 -10.52 5.47
N ALA A 208 3.59 -10.82 6.41
CA ALA A 208 2.18 -11.06 6.14
C ALA A 208 1.40 -9.83 6.56
N SER A 209 0.50 -9.31 5.73
CA SER A 209 -0.23 -8.10 6.07
C SER A 209 -1.74 -8.26 5.86
N TYR A 210 -2.51 -7.64 6.77
CA TYR A 210 -3.91 -7.32 6.55
C TYR A 210 -4.03 -5.80 6.47
N PRO A 211 -3.88 -5.21 5.27
CA PRO A 211 -3.81 -3.76 5.11
C PRO A 211 -5.16 -3.11 5.35
N LEU A 212 -5.14 -1.91 5.93
CA LEU A 212 -6.31 -1.05 6.02
C LEU A 212 -6.52 -0.36 4.67
N THR A 213 -7.70 -0.55 4.06
CA THR A 213 -8.05 0.13 2.81
C THR A 213 -9.04 1.25 3.09
N LEU A 214 -8.66 2.47 2.73
CA LEU A 214 -9.45 3.70 2.87
C LEU A 214 -9.78 4.25 1.48
N ASP A 215 -11.07 4.50 1.24
CA ASP A 215 -11.59 5.01 -0.03
C ASP A 215 -12.51 6.22 0.26
N GLU A 216 -12.20 7.37 -0.33
CA GLU A 216 -12.95 8.61 -0.11
C GLU A 216 -14.43 8.52 -0.50
N GLY A 217 -14.78 7.58 -1.39
CA GLY A 217 -16.14 7.35 -1.88
C GLY A 217 -16.89 6.22 -1.16
N LYS A 218 -16.28 5.56 -0.18
CA LYS A 218 -16.88 4.43 0.56
C LYS A 218 -17.06 4.74 2.04
N ALA A 219 -17.93 3.96 2.68
CA ALA A 219 -18.05 4.02 4.14
C ALA A 219 -16.70 3.74 4.79
N PHE A 220 -16.35 4.59 5.74
CA PHE A 220 -15.09 4.46 6.47
C PHE A 220 -15.13 3.20 7.34
N PRO A 221 -14.12 2.33 7.30
CA PRO A 221 -14.07 1.15 8.14
C PRO A 221 -14.00 1.56 9.62
N THR A 222 -14.48 0.70 10.49
CA THR A 222 -14.48 0.94 11.94
C THR A 222 -13.47 0.02 12.61
N TRP A 223 -12.75 0.56 13.59
CA TRP A 223 -11.90 -0.17 14.52
C TRP A 223 -11.87 0.56 15.85
N ASP A 224 -11.46 -0.12 16.90
CA ASP A 224 -11.36 0.44 18.23
C ASP A 224 -9.93 0.82 18.57
N GLY A 225 -9.73 2.01 19.13
CA GLY A 225 -8.44 2.48 19.61
C GLY A 225 -7.43 2.80 18.50
N THR A 226 -6.19 2.44 18.75
CA THR A 226 -5.06 2.69 17.84
C THR A 226 -4.58 1.38 17.25
N LEU A 227 -4.43 1.34 15.92
CA LEU A 227 -3.76 0.27 15.21
C LEU A 227 -2.30 0.68 14.98
N THR A 228 -1.37 -0.22 15.24
CA THR A 228 0.06 -0.01 15.02
C THR A 228 0.60 -0.96 13.97
N ASN A 229 1.64 -0.55 13.26
CA ASN A 229 2.28 -1.37 12.23
C ASN A 229 1.30 -1.83 11.15
N VAL A 230 0.59 -0.88 10.53
CA VAL A 230 -0.45 -1.14 9.53
C VAL A 230 -0.05 -0.57 8.18
N ASP A 231 -0.13 -1.38 7.14
CA ASP A 231 -0.07 -0.86 5.77
C ASP A 231 -1.43 -0.26 5.41
N VAL A 232 -1.41 0.96 4.88
CA VAL A 232 -2.62 1.69 4.50
C VAL A 232 -2.68 1.88 3.00
N ASN A 233 -3.70 1.31 2.37
CA ASN A 233 -4.02 1.51 0.96
C ASN A 233 -5.05 2.62 0.82
N MET A 234 -4.66 3.70 0.15
CA MET A 234 -5.48 4.91 0.01
C MET A 234 -6.05 5.04 -1.40
N THR A 235 -7.35 5.32 -1.50
CA THR A 235 -8.00 5.83 -2.70
C THR A 235 -8.55 7.22 -2.40
N ARG A 236 -7.80 8.24 -2.80
CA ARG A 236 -8.10 9.66 -2.53
C ARG A 236 -7.56 10.54 -3.64
N THR A 237 -8.45 11.25 -4.34
CA THR A 237 -8.05 12.16 -5.41
C THR A 237 -7.45 13.45 -4.83
N ILE A 238 -6.16 13.60 -4.95
CA ILE A 238 -5.39 14.82 -4.68
C ILE A 238 -5.06 15.46 -6.04
N LYS A 239 -5.37 16.72 -6.21
CA LYS A 239 -5.00 17.50 -7.38
C LYS A 239 -3.72 18.27 -7.12
N GLU A 240 -3.00 18.64 -8.17
CA GLU A 240 -1.93 19.62 -8.06
C GLU A 240 -2.49 20.95 -7.50
N GLY A 241 -1.72 21.60 -6.61
CA GLY A 241 -2.14 22.77 -5.86
C GLY A 241 -2.83 22.44 -4.55
N TYR A 242 -3.70 23.33 -4.08
CA TYR A 242 -4.30 23.24 -2.74
C TYR A 242 -5.44 22.23 -2.65
N ASN A 243 -5.36 21.39 -1.63
CA ASN A 243 -6.34 20.38 -1.24
C ASN A 243 -6.60 20.46 0.25
N THR A 244 -7.82 20.20 0.71
CA THR A 244 -8.05 19.93 2.14
C THR A 244 -7.94 18.43 2.40
N VAL A 245 -7.22 18.03 3.42
CA VAL A 245 -7.04 16.62 3.80
C VAL A 245 -7.22 16.44 5.30
N CYS A 246 -7.71 15.26 5.67
CA CYS A 246 -7.78 14.79 7.05
C CYS A 246 -7.59 13.27 7.00
N PHE A 247 -6.51 12.77 7.59
CA PHE A 247 -6.19 11.34 7.56
C PHE A 247 -6.18 10.76 8.98
N PRO A 248 -6.51 9.47 9.18
CA PRO A 248 -6.49 8.86 10.51
C PRO A 248 -5.08 8.43 10.96
N PHE A 249 -4.06 8.87 10.26
CA PHE A 249 -2.64 8.60 10.53
C PHE A 249 -1.80 9.84 10.24
N ALA A 250 -0.67 9.92 10.91
CA ALA A 250 0.30 10.99 10.67
C ALA A 250 1.16 10.71 9.43
N MET A 251 1.59 11.79 8.78
CA MET A 251 2.62 11.77 7.73
C MET A 251 3.69 12.81 8.06
N THR A 252 4.95 12.42 7.98
CA THR A 252 6.08 13.36 8.07
C THR A 252 6.15 14.23 6.81
N GLY A 253 6.87 15.35 6.86
CA GLY A 253 7.10 16.20 5.69
C GLY A 253 7.79 15.44 4.54
N GLU A 254 8.66 14.48 4.86
CA GLU A 254 9.31 13.61 3.87
C GLU A 254 8.28 12.69 3.19
N GLU A 255 7.39 12.06 3.96
CA GLU A 255 6.32 11.22 3.40
C GLU A 255 5.34 12.04 2.56
N VAL A 256 5.02 13.28 2.97
CA VAL A 256 4.21 14.21 2.18
C VAL A 256 4.88 14.52 0.85
N ALA A 257 6.17 14.86 0.86
CA ALA A 257 6.93 15.15 -0.36
C ALA A 257 7.08 13.92 -1.27
N LYS A 258 7.31 12.74 -0.69
CA LYS A 258 7.40 11.47 -1.44
C LYS A 258 6.08 11.10 -2.10
N THR A 259 4.95 11.32 -1.41
CA THR A 259 3.62 10.89 -1.86
C THR A 259 3.00 11.87 -2.85
N PHE A 260 3.14 13.18 -2.61
CA PHE A 260 2.45 14.24 -3.36
C PHE A 260 3.38 15.11 -4.20
N GLY A 261 4.65 14.71 -4.32
CA GLY A 261 5.67 15.39 -5.12
C GLY A 261 6.64 16.24 -4.28
N ALA A 262 7.88 16.32 -4.74
CA ALA A 262 8.93 17.10 -4.08
C ALA A 262 8.52 18.59 -4.00
N GLY A 263 8.60 19.15 -2.77
CA GLY A 263 8.15 20.52 -2.49
C GLY A 263 6.68 20.65 -2.08
N SER A 264 5.95 19.53 -2.00
CA SER A 264 4.61 19.54 -1.38
C SER A 264 4.69 19.91 0.09
N GLN A 265 3.72 20.70 0.56
CA GLN A 265 3.72 21.28 1.90
C GLN A 265 2.33 21.18 2.55
N ALA A 266 2.30 20.73 3.80
CA ALA A 266 1.12 20.80 4.65
C ALA A 266 1.10 22.12 5.43
N TYR A 267 -0.11 22.62 5.72
CA TYR A 267 -0.31 23.84 6.47
C TYR A 267 -1.37 23.63 7.55
N SER A 268 -1.06 24.04 8.77
CA SER A 268 -1.98 24.02 9.91
C SER A 268 -2.90 25.23 9.89
N TYR A 269 -4.16 25.00 10.28
CA TYR A 269 -5.20 26.01 10.32
C TYR A 269 -5.21 26.79 11.63
N SER A 270 -5.48 28.08 11.55
CA SER A 270 -5.95 28.92 12.63
C SER A 270 -6.93 29.98 12.10
N GLU A 271 -7.83 30.48 12.95
CA GLU A 271 -8.74 31.58 12.57
C GLU A 271 -9.00 32.47 13.76
N ALA A 272 -8.91 33.78 13.55
CA ALA A 272 -9.25 34.79 14.51
C ALA A 272 -9.99 35.95 13.85
N ALA A 273 -11.13 36.33 14.42
CA ALA A 273 -11.94 37.46 14.00
C ALA A 273 -12.29 37.49 12.48
N GLY A 274 -12.47 36.35 11.86
CA GLY A 274 -12.78 36.20 10.43
C GLY A 274 -11.56 36.18 9.51
N GLN A 275 -10.34 36.16 10.06
CA GLN A 275 -9.13 35.92 9.30
C GLN A 275 -8.67 34.47 9.47
N ILE A 276 -8.76 33.69 8.40
CA ILE A 276 -8.21 32.36 8.31
C ILE A 276 -6.74 32.46 7.97
N SER A 277 -5.89 31.75 8.73
CA SER A 277 -4.46 31.69 8.49
C SER A 277 -4.01 30.23 8.42
N PHE A 278 -3.10 29.94 7.48
CA PHE A 278 -2.47 28.65 7.30
C PHE A 278 -0.96 28.81 7.44
N ALA A 279 -0.40 28.26 8.53
CA ALA A 279 1.03 28.24 8.79
C ALA A 279 1.64 26.92 8.32
N LYS A 280 2.89 26.96 7.82
CA LYS A 280 3.61 25.74 7.43
C LYS A 280 3.67 24.77 8.58
N ALA A 281 3.39 23.50 8.29
CA ALA A 281 3.48 22.39 9.23
C ALA A 281 4.56 21.41 8.78
N ASP A 282 5.21 20.75 9.73
CA ASP A 282 6.27 19.76 9.47
C ASP A 282 5.74 18.44 8.86
N GLY A 283 4.40 18.28 8.81
CA GLY A 283 3.73 17.12 8.29
C GLY A 283 2.22 17.21 8.50
N ILE A 284 1.57 16.05 8.53
CA ILE A 284 0.13 15.87 8.78
C ILE A 284 -0.01 15.08 10.07
N GLU A 285 -0.77 15.57 11.04
CA GLU A 285 -1.11 14.83 12.25
C GLU A 285 -2.35 13.97 12.03
N ALA A 286 -2.46 12.85 12.77
CA ALA A 286 -3.61 11.96 12.69
C ALA A 286 -4.89 12.67 13.12
N ASN A 287 -5.97 12.51 12.37
CA ASN A 287 -7.29 13.10 12.60
C ASN A 287 -7.36 14.64 12.59
N VAL A 288 -6.25 15.32 12.29
CA VAL A 288 -6.21 16.79 12.20
C VAL A 288 -6.38 17.24 10.75
N PRO A 289 -7.41 18.05 10.44
CA PRO A 289 -7.59 18.60 9.11
C PRO A 289 -6.51 19.64 8.80
N VAL A 290 -5.90 19.55 7.61
CA VAL A 290 -4.87 20.47 7.13
C VAL A 290 -5.13 20.90 5.68
N LEU A 291 -4.51 22.00 5.27
CA LEU A 291 -4.40 22.37 3.87
C LEU A 291 -3.11 21.76 3.30
N LEU A 292 -3.20 21.04 2.21
CA LEU A 292 -2.08 20.43 1.50
C LEU A 292 -1.87 21.14 0.17
N ASN A 293 -0.69 21.70 -0.07
CA ASN A 293 -0.26 22.12 -1.40
C ASN A 293 0.54 20.98 -2.04
N ALA A 294 -0.05 20.29 -2.98
CA ALA A 294 0.56 19.15 -3.69
C ALA A 294 1.19 19.62 -5.01
N THR A 295 2.43 19.21 -5.25
CA THR A 295 3.13 19.53 -6.52
C THR A 295 2.92 18.47 -7.60
N SER A 296 2.35 17.32 -7.22
CA SER A 296 1.95 16.26 -8.14
C SER A 296 0.59 15.68 -7.75
N PRO A 297 -0.26 15.33 -8.72
CA PRO A 297 -1.54 14.70 -8.43
C PRO A 297 -1.35 13.26 -7.95
N ALA A 298 -2.24 12.79 -7.07
CA ALA A 298 -2.33 11.41 -6.63
C ALA A 298 -3.79 10.96 -6.60
N SER A 299 -4.05 9.68 -6.88
CA SER A 299 -5.39 9.10 -6.79
C SER A 299 -5.41 7.84 -5.92
N THR A 300 -4.34 7.07 -5.99
CA THR A 300 -4.10 5.88 -5.15
C THR A 300 -2.66 5.91 -4.68
N PHE A 301 -2.45 5.59 -3.41
CA PHE A 301 -1.12 5.47 -2.83
C PHE A 301 -1.14 4.53 -1.62
N THR A 302 0.01 3.96 -1.29
CA THR A 302 0.17 3.06 -0.14
C THR A 302 1.23 3.65 0.79
N LEU A 303 0.93 3.56 2.08
CA LEU A 303 1.85 3.93 3.16
C LEU A 303 2.08 2.70 4.03
N ALA A 304 3.33 2.35 4.26
CA ALA A 304 3.71 1.20 5.06
C ALA A 304 3.85 1.57 6.55
N ASP A 305 3.63 0.58 7.40
CA ASP A 305 3.96 0.60 8.83
C ASP A 305 3.40 1.81 9.60
N LYS A 306 2.17 2.21 9.27
CA LYS A 306 1.53 3.37 9.92
C LYS A 306 0.93 3.02 11.27
N THR A 307 0.92 4.02 12.15
CA THR A 307 0.03 4.06 13.31
C THR A 307 -1.25 4.76 12.88
N VAL A 308 -2.39 4.09 13.03
CA VAL A 308 -3.69 4.57 12.58
C VAL A 308 -4.60 4.73 13.79
N GLU A 309 -5.14 5.92 14.00
CA GLU A 309 -6.01 6.25 15.12
C GLU A 309 -7.47 6.15 14.72
N ALA A 310 -8.30 5.58 15.59
CA ALA A 310 -9.74 5.63 15.37
C ALA A 310 -10.20 7.09 15.22
N PRO A 311 -11.18 7.36 14.33
CA PRO A 311 -11.74 8.70 14.21
C PRO A 311 -12.19 9.25 15.55
N SER A 312 -11.66 10.41 15.92
CA SER A 312 -11.95 11.11 17.17
C SER A 312 -12.38 12.54 16.88
N ASP A 313 -11.86 13.51 17.59
CA ASP A 313 -12.17 14.93 17.33
C ASP A 313 -11.50 15.37 16.01
N LEU A 314 -12.30 15.64 14.98
CA LEU A 314 -11.85 16.06 13.65
C LEU A 314 -11.91 17.58 13.47
N VAL A 315 -12.00 18.34 14.55
CA VAL A 315 -12.26 19.77 14.53
C VAL A 315 -11.06 20.56 15.02
N VAL A 316 -10.55 21.45 14.18
CA VAL A 316 -9.67 22.54 14.63
C VAL A 316 -10.52 23.80 14.78
N SER A 317 -10.69 24.25 16.02
CA SER A 317 -11.59 25.37 16.33
C SER A 317 -10.97 26.72 15.98
N GLY A 318 -11.78 27.58 15.36
CA GLY A 318 -11.52 29.01 15.21
C GLY A 318 -12.57 29.85 15.97
N ASP A 319 -12.52 31.15 15.86
CA ASP A 319 -13.48 32.06 16.52
C ASP A 319 -14.82 32.05 15.78
N THR A 320 -14.80 32.15 14.47
CA THR A 320 -15.99 32.28 13.59
C THR A 320 -16.25 31.02 12.77
N TYR A 321 -15.20 30.33 12.37
CA TYR A 321 -15.24 29.10 11.60
C TYR A 321 -14.37 28.03 12.23
N ASP A 322 -14.89 26.81 12.29
CA ASP A 322 -14.12 25.64 12.59
C ASP A 322 -13.63 25.00 11.29
N PHE A 323 -12.43 24.44 11.29
CA PHE A 323 -11.95 23.62 10.19
C PHE A 323 -12.20 22.16 10.54
N VAL A 324 -13.13 21.51 9.83
CA VAL A 324 -13.72 20.22 10.20
C VAL A 324 -13.33 19.15 9.19
N GLY A 325 -12.64 18.13 9.66
CA GLY A 325 -12.34 16.92 8.90
C GLY A 325 -13.61 16.07 8.68
N ASN A 326 -13.59 15.26 7.64
CA ASN A 326 -14.71 14.41 7.25
C ASN A 326 -14.24 13.03 6.81
N TYR A 327 -14.84 11.98 7.37
CA TYR A 327 -14.66 10.60 6.91
C TYR A 327 -15.91 10.00 6.26
N THR A 328 -17.02 10.75 6.23
CA THR A 328 -18.27 10.30 5.62
C THR A 328 -18.22 10.52 4.10
N PRO A 329 -18.48 9.50 3.27
CA PRO A 329 -18.57 9.68 1.83
C PRO A 329 -19.81 10.53 1.48
N ALA A 330 -19.64 11.41 0.48
CA ALA A 330 -20.72 12.27 -0.01
C ALA A 330 -21.47 13.07 1.10
N LEU A 331 -20.71 13.54 2.13
CA LEU A 331 -21.28 14.39 3.19
C LEU A 331 -21.94 15.62 2.57
N THR A 332 -23.20 15.85 2.87
CA THR A 332 -23.92 17.07 2.45
C THR A 332 -23.46 18.26 3.29
N ILE A 333 -22.94 19.27 2.64
CA ILE A 333 -22.46 20.51 3.29
C ILE A 333 -23.61 21.50 3.42
N ALA A 334 -23.91 21.86 4.65
CA ALA A 334 -24.98 22.82 4.95
C ALA A 334 -24.71 24.20 4.35
N ALA A 335 -25.79 24.94 4.08
CA ALA A 335 -25.69 26.31 3.61
C ALA A 335 -24.96 27.20 4.61
N GLY A 336 -24.10 28.08 4.10
CA GLY A 336 -23.29 28.98 4.93
C GLY A 336 -21.92 28.46 5.31
N ASN A 337 -21.65 27.16 5.18
CA ASN A 337 -20.32 26.59 5.30
C ASN A 337 -19.51 26.82 4.02
N TYR A 338 -18.18 26.67 4.10
CA TYR A 338 -17.30 26.85 2.93
C TYR A 338 -16.51 25.57 2.65
N VAL A 339 -16.25 25.32 1.37
CA VAL A 339 -15.43 24.22 0.87
C VAL A 339 -14.36 24.75 -0.07
N LEU A 340 -13.22 24.06 -0.12
CA LEU A 340 -12.21 24.32 -1.14
C LEU A 340 -12.62 23.60 -2.43
N SER A 341 -12.79 24.34 -3.50
CA SER A 341 -13.14 23.82 -4.82
C SER A 341 -12.32 24.52 -5.90
N ASN A 342 -11.55 23.72 -6.68
CA ASN A 342 -10.71 24.22 -7.76
C ASN A 342 -9.82 25.42 -7.37
N GLY A 343 -9.14 25.31 -6.23
CA GLY A 343 -8.23 26.35 -5.72
C GLY A 343 -8.93 27.59 -5.14
N SER A 344 -10.25 27.56 -4.98
CA SER A 344 -11.02 28.66 -4.38
C SER A 344 -11.87 28.17 -3.22
N VAL A 345 -12.05 29.01 -2.22
CA VAL A 345 -12.96 28.70 -1.10
C VAL A 345 -14.35 29.21 -1.47
N VAL A 346 -15.29 28.30 -1.58
CA VAL A 346 -16.66 28.55 -2.07
C VAL A 346 -17.68 28.32 -0.97
N LYS A 347 -18.61 29.26 -0.82
CA LYS A 347 -19.73 29.15 0.12
C LYS A 347 -20.73 28.11 -0.40
N SER A 348 -21.08 27.16 0.46
CA SER A 348 -22.17 26.23 0.18
C SER A 348 -23.53 26.93 0.28
N LEU A 349 -24.37 26.71 -0.72
CA LEU A 349 -25.79 27.10 -0.70
C LEU A 349 -26.70 26.00 -0.17
N GLY A 350 -26.13 24.91 0.32
CA GLY A 350 -26.80 23.66 0.66
C GLY A 350 -26.85 22.70 -0.53
N GLY A 351 -26.73 21.39 -0.24
CA GLY A 351 -26.76 20.36 -1.29
C GLY A 351 -25.44 20.04 -1.99
N SER A 352 -24.37 20.79 -1.74
CA SER A 352 -23.02 20.38 -2.17
C SER A 352 -22.58 19.17 -1.35
N THR A 353 -21.89 18.21 -1.97
CA THR A 353 -21.34 17.02 -1.30
C THR A 353 -19.84 17.07 -1.21
N LEU A 354 -19.29 16.51 -0.14
CA LEU A 354 -17.87 16.36 0.13
C LEU A 354 -17.55 14.89 0.38
N ASN A 355 -16.60 14.32 -0.32
CA ASN A 355 -16.13 12.96 -0.08
C ASN A 355 -15.32 12.85 1.23
N GLY A 356 -15.08 11.63 1.67
CA GLY A 356 -14.29 11.34 2.86
C GLY A 356 -12.85 11.85 2.78
N MET A 357 -12.17 11.91 3.92
CA MET A 357 -10.75 12.32 4.06
C MET A 357 -10.46 13.73 3.52
N ARG A 358 -11.47 14.59 3.60
CA ARG A 358 -11.42 16.02 3.24
C ARG A 358 -11.77 16.86 4.45
N ALA A 359 -11.66 18.18 4.30
CA ALA A 359 -12.13 19.11 5.33
C ALA A 359 -12.89 20.28 4.71
N PHE A 360 -13.71 20.91 5.54
CA PHE A 360 -14.48 22.10 5.18
C PHE A 360 -14.51 23.09 6.35
N PHE A 361 -14.89 24.33 6.08
CA PHE A 361 -15.01 25.36 7.10
C PHE A 361 -16.47 25.43 7.57
N ALA A 362 -16.70 25.04 8.82
CA ALA A 362 -18.00 25.06 9.46
C ALA A 362 -18.25 26.40 10.19
N LYS A 363 -19.32 27.06 9.86
CA LYS A 363 -19.69 28.32 10.48
C LYS A 363 -20.22 28.13 11.90
N LYS A 364 -19.72 28.94 12.86
CA LYS A 364 -20.10 28.87 14.29
C LYS A 364 -21.22 29.81 14.69
N GLY A 365 -21.49 30.86 14.03
CA GLY A 365 -22.45 31.89 14.45
C GLY A 365 -22.92 32.80 13.33
N ALA A 366 -23.04 34.11 13.61
CA ALA A 366 -23.29 35.10 12.57
C ALA A 366 -22.12 35.15 11.58
N GLU A 367 -22.40 35.44 10.32
CA GLU A 367 -21.35 35.59 9.33
C GLU A 367 -20.37 36.70 9.70
N ALA A 368 -19.08 36.45 9.54
CA ALA A 368 -18.11 37.52 9.56
C ALA A 368 -18.44 38.52 8.44
N LYS A 369 -18.28 39.80 8.73
CA LYS A 369 -18.53 40.86 7.73
C LYS A 369 -17.57 40.77 6.53
N SER A 370 -16.41 40.21 6.75
CA SER A 370 -15.40 39.90 5.73
C SER A 370 -14.68 38.62 6.15
N LEU A 371 -14.44 37.75 5.22
CA LEU A 371 -13.61 36.56 5.40
C LEU A 371 -12.38 36.72 4.54
N SER A 372 -11.21 36.60 5.14
CA SER A 372 -9.91 36.63 4.44
C SER A 372 -9.14 35.34 4.73
N MET A 373 -8.25 34.97 3.83
CA MET A 373 -7.37 33.83 3.98
C MET A 373 -5.93 34.25 3.70
N ASP A 374 -5.03 33.85 4.57
CA ASP A 374 -3.59 34.00 4.43
C ASP A 374 -2.91 32.64 4.48
N ILE A 375 -1.94 32.41 3.63
CA ILE A 375 -1.13 31.19 3.62
C ILE A 375 0.33 31.60 3.72
N GLU A 376 1.01 31.16 4.76
CA GLU A 376 2.38 31.54 5.05
C GLU A 376 3.33 31.25 3.89
N GLY A 377 4.01 32.29 3.43
CA GLY A 377 5.00 32.22 2.36
C GLY A 377 4.42 32.18 0.94
N GLU A 378 3.09 32.29 0.79
CA GLU A 378 2.41 32.24 -0.49
C GLU A 378 1.70 33.57 -0.76
N ALA A 379 1.86 34.10 -1.97
CA ALA A 379 1.00 35.17 -2.47
C ALA A 379 -0.34 34.55 -2.88
N THR A 380 -1.29 34.50 -1.96
CA THR A 380 -2.52 33.73 -2.16
C THR A 380 -3.45 34.40 -3.16
N GLY A 381 -3.76 33.69 -4.24
CA GLY A 381 -4.92 33.95 -5.11
C GLY A 381 -6.21 33.30 -4.62
N ILE A 382 -6.25 32.70 -3.40
CA ILE A 382 -7.45 32.06 -2.87
C ILE A 382 -8.40 33.17 -2.39
N GLN A 383 -9.48 33.38 -3.13
CA GLN A 383 -10.51 34.34 -2.75
C GLN A 383 -11.72 33.63 -2.17
N PHE A 384 -12.27 34.19 -1.09
CA PHE A 384 -13.58 33.80 -0.61
C PHE A 384 -14.64 34.37 -1.52
N VAL A 385 -15.42 33.49 -2.14
CA VAL A 385 -16.53 33.90 -3.01
C VAL A 385 -17.82 33.83 -2.19
N ASN A 386 -18.24 34.96 -1.67
CA ASN A 386 -19.55 35.12 -1.05
C ASN A 386 -20.62 35.09 -2.13
N GLY A 387 -21.16 33.91 -2.46
CA GLY A 387 -22.42 33.74 -3.21
C GLY A 387 -22.56 34.36 -4.60
N GLU A 388 -21.87 35.43 -4.89
CA GLU A 388 -21.69 36.03 -6.21
C GLU A 388 -20.20 36.02 -6.49
N VAL A 389 -19.79 35.36 -7.57
CA VAL A 389 -18.39 35.37 -8.05
C VAL A 389 -18.08 36.80 -8.47
N GLU A 390 -17.53 37.61 -7.57
CA GLU A 390 -16.89 38.85 -7.97
C GLU A 390 -15.54 38.55 -8.63
N THR A 391 -15.54 37.79 -9.71
CA THR A 391 -14.36 37.64 -10.53
C THR A 391 -14.05 39.01 -11.12
N VAL A 392 -12.99 39.61 -10.62
CA VAL A 392 -12.47 40.88 -11.21
C VAL A 392 -11.66 40.51 -12.43
N GLY A 393 -11.99 41.13 -13.55
CA GLY A 393 -11.29 40.90 -14.81
C GLY A 393 -11.93 41.68 -15.93
N ASP A 394 -11.38 41.58 -17.13
CA ASP A 394 -12.01 42.10 -18.31
C ASP A 394 -13.24 41.25 -18.65
N ILE A 395 -14.39 41.90 -18.73
CA ILE A 395 -15.70 41.27 -18.95
C ILE A 395 -16.08 41.41 -20.41
N TYR A 396 -16.40 40.30 -21.03
CA TYR A 396 -16.81 40.23 -22.43
C TYR A 396 -18.23 39.66 -22.55
N THR A 397 -18.95 40.04 -23.58
CA THR A 397 -20.13 39.26 -24.01
C THR A 397 -19.70 37.90 -24.55
N VAL A 398 -20.66 36.96 -24.69
CA VAL A 398 -20.39 35.66 -25.34
C VAL A 398 -19.86 35.83 -26.77
N GLY A 399 -20.20 36.92 -27.43
CA GLY A 399 -19.70 37.27 -28.77
C GLY A 399 -18.32 37.94 -28.78
N GLY A 400 -17.61 38.03 -27.62
CA GLY A 400 -16.24 38.57 -27.55
C GLY A 400 -16.15 40.10 -27.44
N GLN A 401 -17.28 40.82 -27.32
CA GLN A 401 -17.26 42.27 -27.14
C GLN A 401 -16.92 42.61 -25.69
N LEU A 402 -15.92 43.46 -25.47
CA LEU A 402 -15.55 43.99 -24.15
C LEU A 402 -16.67 44.83 -23.56
N VAL A 403 -17.12 44.47 -22.35
CA VAL A 403 -18.19 45.18 -21.60
C VAL A 403 -17.60 46.09 -20.53
N ARG A 404 -16.64 45.58 -19.76
CA ARG A 404 -15.93 46.32 -18.70
C ARG A 404 -14.50 45.82 -18.59
N ARG A 405 -13.58 46.69 -18.17
CA ARG A 405 -12.18 46.34 -17.87
C ARG A 405 -11.98 46.25 -16.39
N ASN A 406 -11.20 45.23 -15.95
CA ASN A 406 -10.77 45.01 -14.57
C ASN A 406 -11.90 45.29 -13.55
N SER A 407 -13.06 44.70 -13.79
CA SER A 407 -14.29 44.94 -13.05
C SER A 407 -15.04 43.63 -12.74
N THR A 408 -16.10 43.74 -11.97
CA THR A 408 -16.99 42.63 -11.63
C THR A 408 -18.27 42.65 -12.44
N VAL A 409 -19.02 41.55 -12.48
CA VAL A 409 -20.34 41.50 -13.14
C VAL A 409 -21.44 42.23 -12.38
N LYS A 410 -21.14 42.76 -11.19
CA LYS A 410 -22.13 43.46 -10.36
C LYS A 410 -22.73 44.67 -11.10
N GLY A 411 -24.04 44.69 -11.12
CA GLY A 411 -24.78 45.77 -11.82
C GLY A 411 -24.76 45.67 -13.34
N LEU A 412 -24.33 44.58 -13.92
CA LEU A 412 -24.56 44.27 -15.31
C LEU A 412 -26.01 43.83 -15.53
N PRO A 413 -26.59 44.04 -16.71
CA PRO A 413 -27.86 43.46 -17.11
C PRO A 413 -27.84 41.91 -16.97
N GLU A 414 -29.04 41.34 -16.80
CA GLU A 414 -29.19 39.88 -16.84
C GLU A 414 -28.65 39.34 -18.19
N GLY A 415 -27.78 38.32 -18.09
CA GLY A 415 -27.13 37.80 -19.29
C GLY A 415 -25.95 36.87 -18.98
N ILE A 416 -25.31 36.42 -20.05
CA ILE A 416 -24.12 35.56 -20.00
C ILE A 416 -22.89 36.37 -20.40
N TYR A 417 -21.88 36.36 -19.57
CA TYR A 417 -20.61 37.05 -19.75
C TYR A 417 -19.43 36.12 -19.65
N MET A 418 -18.31 36.53 -20.20
CA MET A 418 -17.03 35.84 -20.07
C MET A 418 -16.07 36.71 -19.26
N ILE A 419 -15.44 36.16 -18.22
CA ILE A 419 -14.42 36.82 -17.42
C ILE A 419 -13.25 35.84 -17.25
N ASN A 420 -12.03 36.25 -17.57
CA ASN A 420 -10.82 35.42 -17.48
C ASN A 420 -11.01 34.04 -18.12
N GLY A 421 -11.72 33.97 -19.25
CA GLY A 421 -12.01 32.72 -19.97
C GLY A 421 -13.16 31.88 -19.39
N ASN A 422 -13.76 32.31 -18.27
CA ASN A 422 -14.86 31.59 -17.61
C ASN A 422 -16.20 32.22 -17.93
N LYS A 423 -17.22 31.36 -18.11
CA LYS A 423 -18.61 31.78 -18.37
C LYS A 423 -19.30 32.12 -17.04
N VAL A 424 -19.82 33.31 -16.92
CA VAL A 424 -20.58 33.82 -15.75
C VAL A 424 -22.00 34.17 -16.15
N VAL A 425 -22.99 33.71 -15.41
CA VAL A 425 -24.40 33.99 -15.63
C VAL A 425 -24.87 35.03 -14.60
N VAL A 426 -25.27 36.23 -15.05
CA VAL A 426 -25.88 37.26 -14.21
C VAL A 426 -27.39 37.04 -14.22
N ARG A 427 -27.97 36.83 -13.03
CA ARG A 427 -29.43 36.76 -12.81
C ARG A 427 -29.84 37.88 -11.86
N LYS A 428 -31.02 38.46 -12.05
CA LYS A 428 -31.61 39.40 -11.10
C LYS A 428 -32.29 38.67 -9.93
#